data_71649f36be7c3be813e918f9e1d56f60
#
_entry.id   71649f36be7c3be813e918f9e1d56f60
#
_cell.length_a   1.000
_cell.length_b   1.000
_cell.length_c   1.000
_cell.angle_alpha   90.00
_cell.angle_beta   90.00
_cell.angle_gamma   90.00
#
_symmetry.space_group_name_H-M   'P 1'
#
loop_
_entity.id
_entity.type
_entity.pdbx_description
1 polymer ?
#
loop_
_entity_poly.entity_id
_entity_poly.type
_entity_poly.pdbx_seq_one_letter_code
_entity_poly.pdbx_strand_id
1 'polypeptide(L)'
;NSYAKNNPDKILYKKLFPITPKMMLMYSQLQLFISNEGAYWAGKILNNGTQEEYLDQNLTGSNVFAMNSNKTKSGETFLAINTHQPLEGPTSWYEVHLNSEEGTNIIGTMYPGTPNILIGVNEYLGWSHTVNRPDKTDVFKLRMKNKKTYIVDEEEYKLEKFNAKITVKVLGIPIKINRKYFKSIYGPTLKNKSGYYSIRTPSLYSINALEQWWKMGKAKNFSEFYNTLKMKSLPGFNVGYADKYDTIFYMSNGQIPKRAEGYNWKGIVPGDTKKTLWNELYDIEELPQVLQPNSGFVYNTNHSPFKSTSNDENPKEEDFNKNMGYETFDNNRSVRLKSLIDSYDKVSFEDFKKIKYDNSFPDKFSYNFMDINLINEIELDKDHELYDMLNVIQNWDRKTDSDSIGAGLYGVFYYQLIYNYASEIRNLSAQDQPVSKEIILSALSDIKTYLMKYFGKTNITLGEFQKLTRGDKELPIWGLPDVITAMSSRPYRDGMVKVTAGESYIGLIRFTDKGPIMESIISYGNSDDPSSEHYTDQMERYSRFQTKKMTFDKKIIYTEAKKIYNPN
;
A
#
# COMPACT_ATOMS: atom_id res chain seq x y z
N ASN A 1 1.01 -25.27 17.83
CA ASN A 1 1.61 -26.57 18.12
C ASN A 1 1.05 -27.71 17.27
N SER A 2 -0.26 -27.74 16.94
CA SER A 2 -0.88 -28.75 16.08
C SER A 2 -0.36 -28.68 14.64
N TYR A 3 -0.18 -27.49 14.08
CA TYR A 3 0.37 -27.30 12.74
C TYR A 3 1.80 -27.88 12.62
N ALA A 4 2.66 -27.61 13.60
CA ALA A 4 4.02 -28.16 13.62
C ALA A 4 4.06 -29.69 13.84
N LYS A 5 3.05 -30.28 14.52
CA LYS A 5 2.90 -31.73 14.67
C LYS A 5 2.48 -32.40 13.38
N ASN A 6 1.58 -31.76 12.63
CA ASN A 6 1.01 -32.30 11.40
C ASN A 6 1.89 -32.05 10.16
N ASN A 7 2.95 -31.25 10.28
CA ASN A 7 3.89 -30.92 9.21
C ASN A 7 5.34 -31.25 9.65
N PRO A 8 5.74 -32.52 9.73
CA PRO A 8 7.05 -32.95 10.25
C PRO A 8 8.23 -32.39 9.44
N ASP A 9 8.06 -32.11 8.16
CA ASP A 9 9.08 -31.52 7.28
C ASP A 9 9.41 -30.07 7.63
N LYS A 10 8.56 -29.42 8.42
CA LYS A 10 8.74 -28.04 8.88
C LYS A 10 9.36 -27.97 10.30
N ILE A 11 10.33 -28.84 10.60
CA ILE A 11 11.06 -28.91 11.88
C ILE A 11 11.60 -27.54 12.36
N LEU A 12 11.85 -26.60 11.45
CA LEU A 12 12.27 -25.24 11.78
C LEU A 12 11.26 -24.51 12.65
N TYR A 13 9.96 -24.76 12.50
CA TYR A 13 8.91 -24.11 13.30
C TYR A 13 8.96 -24.53 14.79
N LYS A 14 9.41 -25.75 15.10
CA LYS A 14 9.57 -26.19 16.50
C LYS A 14 10.55 -25.30 17.28
N LYS A 15 11.52 -24.66 16.60
CA LYS A 15 12.48 -23.74 17.22
C LYS A 15 11.94 -22.35 17.49
N LEU A 16 10.79 -21.98 16.92
CA LEU A 16 10.14 -20.68 17.16
C LEU A 16 9.27 -20.69 18.42
N PHE A 17 8.89 -21.86 18.90
CA PHE A 17 8.04 -21.97 20.09
C PHE A 17 8.85 -22.08 21.38
N PRO A 18 8.37 -21.47 22.48
CA PRO A 18 7.15 -20.66 22.56
C PRO A 18 7.31 -19.27 21.92
N ILE A 19 6.28 -18.81 21.20
CA ILE A 19 6.22 -17.41 20.74
C ILE A 19 5.97 -16.53 21.95
N THR A 20 6.82 -15.53 22.15
CA THR A 20 6.73 -14.59 23.27
C THR A 20 6.15 -13.25 22.83
N PRO A 21 5.53 -12.45 23.74
CA PRO A 21 5.09 -11.09 23.42
C PRO A 21 6.22 -10.22 22.83
N LYS A 22 7.45 -10.39 23.30
CA LYS A 22 8.62 -9.68 22.74
C LYS A 22 8.86 -10.04 21.26
N MET A 23 8.72 -11.31 20.88
CA MET A 23 8.86 -11.73 19.47
C MET A 23 7.76 -11.14 18.60
N MET A 24 6.53 -11.10 19.09
CA MET A 24 5.40 -10.49 18.37
C MET A 24 5.63 -8.98 18.17
N LEU A 25 6.06 -8.27 19.20
CA LEU A 25 6.38 -6.85 19.11
C LEU A 25 7.54 -6.59 18.13
N MET A 26 8.60 -7.38 18.20
CA MET A 26 9.74 -7.27 17.26
C MET A 26 9.32 -7.53 15.82
N TYR A 27 8.43 -8.48 15.58
CA TYR A 27 7.92 -8.80 14.25
C TYR A 27 7.04 -7.67 13.72
N SER A 28 6.15 -7.12 14.53
CA SER A 28 5.33 -5.96 14.17
C SER A 28 6.20 -4.73 13.86
N GLN A 29 7.25 -4.49 14.64
CA GLN A 29 8.22 -3.41 14.34
C GLN A 29 8.93 -3.63 13.01
N LEU A 30 9.29 -4.87 12.68
CA LEU A 30 9.88 -5.18 11.37
C LEU A 30 8.91 -4.91 10.22
N GLN A 31 7.63 -5.26 10.38
CA GLN A 31 6.60 -4.98 9.38
C GLN A 31 6.43 -3.47 9.17
N LEU A 32 6.38 -2.67 10.24
CA LEU A 32 6.33 -1.21 10.17
C LEU A 32 7.59 -0.60 9.53
N PHE A 33 8.76 -1.12 9.84
CA PHE A 33 10.02 -0.68 9.23
C PHE A 33 10.05 -0.95 7.73
N ILE A 34 9.54 -2.11 7.29
CA ILE A 34 9.42 -2.46 5.87
C ILE A 34 8.43 -1.52 5.17
N SER A 35 7.27 -1.28 5.78
CA SER A 35 6.19 -0.46 5.21
C SER A 35 6.48 1.06 5.21
N ASN A 36 7.53 1.52 5.90
CA ASN A 36 7.85 2.94 6.08
C ASN A 36 9.29 3.27 5.64
N GLU A 37 9.68 2.87 4.43
CA GLU A 37 10.93 3.22 3.74
C GLU A 37 12.24 2.80 4.41
N GLY A 38 12.23 2.36 5.67
CA GLY A 38 13.46 2.01 6.38
C GLY A 38 14.26 0.89 5.71
N ALA A 39 13.57 -0.12 5.18
CA ALA A 39 14.20 -1.21 4.43
C ALA A 39 14.76 -0.75 3.08
N TYR A 40 14.08 0.18 2.40
CA TYR A 40 14.54 0.79 1.15
C TYR A 40 15.89 1.50 1.35
N TRP A 41 15.98 2.43 2.32
CA TRP A 41 17.21 3.15 2.60
C TRP A 41 18.35 2.24 3.06
N ALA A 42 18.05 1.26 3.90
CA ALA A 42 19.05 0.27 4.31
C ALA A 42 19.59 -0.52 3.11
N GLY A 43 18.73 -0.96 2.21
CA GLY A 43 19.11 -1.65 0.98
C GLY A 43 19.94 -0.76 0.05
N LYS A 44 19.54 0.49 -0.14
CA LYS A 44 20.26 1.48 -0.98
C LYS A 44 21.68 1.72 -0.47
N ILE A 45 21.86 1.93 0.84
CA ILE A 45 23.17 2.12 1.46
C ILE A 45 24.05 0.87 1.27
N LEU A 46 23.52 -0.32 1.53
CA LEU A 46 24.25 -1.58 1.41
C LEU A 46 24.69 -1.90 -0.01
N ASN A 47 23.91 -1.50 -1.00
CA ASN A 47 24.20 -1.69 -2.43
C ASN A 47 25.06 -0.56 -3.04
N ASN A 48 25.64 0.30 -2.19
CA ASN A 48 26.44 1.48 -2.58
C ASN A 48 25.68 2.53 -3.41
N GLY A 49 24.38 2.48 -3.45
CA GLY A 49 23.53 3.51 -4.03
C GLY A 49 23.48 4.70 -3.06
N THR A 50 24.10 5.82 -3.42
CA THR A 50 24.16 7.06 -2.59
C THR A 50 23.56 8.25 -3.32
N GLN A 51 23.03 8.08 -4.53
CA GLN A 51 22.45 9.15 -5.33
C GLN A 51 20.92 9.22 -5.20
N GLU A 52 20.40 10.43 -5.40
CA GLU A 52 19.02 10.88 -5.30
C GLU A 52 18.08 10.25 -6.34
N GLU A 53 18.00 8.96 -6.44
CA GLU A 53 17.01 8.34 -7.29
C GLU A 53 15.83 7.88 -6.44
N TYR A 54 14.95 8.82 -6.13
CA TYR A 54 13.61 8.53 -5.66
C TYR A 54 12.79 8.00 -6.84
N LEU A 55 12.93 6.72 -7.11
CA LEU A 55 12.03 6.03 -8.01
C LEU A 55 11.08 5.21 -7.20
N ASP A 56 9.89 5.66 -7.31
CA ASP A 56 8.74 5.01 -6.75
C ASP A 56 8.47 3.65 -7.40
N GLN A 57 9.14 2.61 -6.92
CA GLN A 57 8.85 1.23 -7.26
C GLN A 57 7.86 0.58 -6.29
N ASN A 58 7.13 1.37 -5.50
CA ASN A 58 6.12 0.81 -4.62
C ASN A 58 4.86 0.48 -5.42
N LEU A 59 4.77 -0.77 -5.85
CA LEU A 59 3.58 -1.40 -6.42
C LEU A 59 2.42 -1.51 -5.39
N THR A 60 2.60 -0.96 -4.19
CA THR A 60 1.61 -0.99 -3.12
C THR A 60 0.94 0.38 -2.97
N GLY A 61 -0.32 0.35 -2.76
CA GLY A 61 -1.14 1.53 -2.56
C GLY A 61 -2.39 1.18 -1.77
N SER A 62 -3.40 2.00 -1.85
CA SER A 62 -4.73 1.74 -1.29
C SER A 62 -5.69 2.83 -1.73
N ASN A 63 -6.98 2.58 -1.61
CA ASN A 63 -8.00 3.62 -1.65
C ASN A 63 -8.78 3.61 -0.33
N VAL A 64 -9.21 4.77 0.10
CA VAL A 64 -10.21 4.97 1.14
C VAL A 64 -11.12 6.11 0.70
N PHE A 65 -12.42 5.97 0.88
CA PHE A 65 -13.35 7.08 0.76
C PHE A 65 -14.52 6.88 1.71
N ALA A 66 -15.02 7.99 2.23
CA ALA A 66 -16.16 8.03 3.12
C ALA A 66 -17.13 9.13 2.69
N MET A 67 -18.42 8.89 2.91
CA MET A 67 -19.49 9.84 2.57
C MET A 67 -20.47 9.92 3.74
N ASN A 68 -20.85 11.13 4.12
CA ASN A 68 -21.86 11.36 5.15
C ASN A 68 -23.24 11.71 4.56
N SER A 69 -24.20 12.05 5.40
CA SER A 69 -25.58 12.36 5.00
C SER A 69 -25.70 13.48 3.95
N ASN A 70 -24.74 14.40 3.88
CA ASN A 70 -24.72 15.44 2.84
C ASN A 70 -24.53 14.85 1.44
N LYS A 71 -23.88 13.70 1.30
CA LYS A 71 -23.57 13.06 0.01
C LYS A 71 -24.35 11.77 -0.23
N THR A 72 -24.99 11.19 0.78
CA THR A 72 -25.73 9.92 0.64
C THR A 72 -27.24 10.12 0.50
N LYS A 73 -27.90 9.23 -0.29
CA LYS A 73 -29.37 9.24 -0.50
C LYS A 73 -30.14 8.78 0.73
N SER A 74 -29.55 7.85 1.50
CA SER A 74 -30.21 7.28 2.69
C SER A 74 -30.01 8.11 3.95
N GLY A 75 -29.13 9.12 3.94
CA GLY A 75 -28.72 9.83 5.14
C GLY A 75 -27.77 9.04 6.04
N GLU A 76 -27.39 7.83 5.65
CA GLU A 76 -26.43 6.97 6.37
C GLU A 76 -25.00 7.34 5.97
N THR A 77 -24.03 7.11 6.86
CA THR A 77 -22.62 7.28 6.56
C THR A 77 -22.04 6.03 5.91
N PHE A 78 -21.25 6.19 4.85
CA PHE A 78 -20.59 5.10 4.12
C PHE A 78 -19.07 5.18 4.26
N LEU A 79 -18.42 4.00 4.31
CA LEU A 79 -16.96 3.87 4.30
C LEU A 79 -16.54 2.73 3.36
N ALA A 80 -15.61 3.02 2.46
CA ALA A 80 -14.91 2.02 1.67
C ALA A 80 -13.49 1.84 2.20
N ILE A 81 -13.17 0.60 2.53
CA ILE A 81 -11.83 0.11 2.85
C ILE A 81 -11.34 -0.65 1.62
N ASN A 82 -10.22 -0.21 1.04
CA ASN A 82 -9.71 -0.84 -0.17
C ASN A 82 -8.17 -0.80 -0.20
N THR A 83 -7.56 -1.87 0.28
CA THR A 83 -6.11 -1.96 0.39
C THR A 83 -5.48 -2.57 -0.85
N HIS A 84 -4.35 -2.00 -1.32
CA HIS A 84 -3.53 -2.54 -2.39
C HIS A 84 -2.18 -2.99 -1.83
N GLN A 85 -2.14 -4.19 -1.29
CA GLN A 85 -0.98 -4.79 -0.63
C GLN A 85 -0.53 -6.06 -1.37
N PRO A 86 0.65 -6.61 -1.05
CA PRO A 86 1.00 -7.95 -1.49
C PRO A 86 -0.08 -8.97 -1.12
N LEU A 87 -0.44 -9.82 -2.08
CA LEU A 87 -1.48 -10.84 -1.87
C LEU A 87 -0.98 -11.99 -0.99
N GLU A 88 0.34 -12.13 -0.85
CA GLU A 88 1.01 -13.15 -0.04
C GLU A 88 2.17 -12.54 0.76
N GLY A 89 2.59 -13.23 1.80
CA GLY A 89 3.76 -12.86 2.60
C GLY A 89 3.44 -12.05 3.87
N PRO A 90 4.45 -11.43 4.49
CA PRO A 90 4.33 -10.89 5.86
C PRO A 90 3.43 -9.65 5.99
N THR A 91 3.08 -9.01 4.88
CA THR A 91 2.19 -7.85 4.83
C THR A 91 0.90 -8.12 4.05
N SER A 92 0.58 -9.39 3.76
CA SER A 92 -0.74 -9.80 3.29
C SER A 92 -1.78 -9.63 4.39
N TRP A 93 -3.06 -9.71 4.03
CA TRP A 93 -4.13 -9.54 4.99
C TRP A 93 -4.72 -10.86 5.48
N TYR A 94 -5.06 -10.88 6.76
CA TYR A 94 -5.81 -11.94 7.42
C TYR A 94 -7.04 -11.33 8.09
N GLU A 95 -8.24 -11.72 7.66
CA GLU A 95 -9.50 -11.17 8.15
C GLU A 95 -9.94 -11.88 9.44
N VAL A 96 -10.35 -11.10 10.43
CA VAL A 96 -10.77 -11.61 11.74
C VAL A 96 -11.91 -10.78 12.32
N HIS A 97 -12.68 -11.41 13.20
CA HIS A 97 -13.58 -10.76 14.15
C HIS A 97 -13.05 -11.03 15.57
N LEU A 98 -12.64 -9.99 16.25
CA LEU A 98 -12.20 -10.05 17.65
C LEU A 98 -13.31 -9.54 18.56
N ASN A 99 -13.70 -10.37 19.52
CA ASN A 99 -14.71 -10.02 20.53
C ASN A 99 -14.21 -10.41 21.92
N SER A 100 -14.34 -9.51 22.90
CA SER A 100 -14.08 -9.79 24.31
C SER A 100 -15.04 -9.02 25.20
N GLU A 101 -15.28 -9.55 26.40
CA GLU A 101 -16.13 -8.90 27.40
C GLU A 101 -15.52 -7.61 27.96
N GLU A 102 -14.22 -7.35 27.67
CA GLU A 102 -13.54 -6.10 28.03
C GLU A 102 -13.81 -4.95 27.04
N GLY A 103 -14.82 -5.09 26.18
CA GLY A 103 -15.31 -4.04 25.26
C GLY A 103 -14.60 -4.01 23.91
N THR A 104 -13.95 -5.08 23.50
CA THR A 104 -13.51 -5.27 22.11
C THR A 104 -14.62 -5.97 21.34
N ASN A 105 -15.08 -5.38 20.24
CA ASN A 105 -15.99 -6.01 19.28
C ASN A 105 -15.73 -5.39 17.91
N ILE A 106 -14.81 -5.98 17.14
CA ILE A 106 -14.27 -5.38 15.92
C ILE A 106 -14.05 -6.42 14.84
N ILE A 107 -14.49 -6.12 13.63
CA ILE A 107 -14.27 -6.89 12.40
C ILE A 107 -13.26 -6.12 11.54
N GLY A 108 -12.31 -6.82 10.96
CA GLY A 108 -11.35 -6.20 10.06
C GLY A 108 -10.20 -7.11 9.74
N THR A 109 -9.07 -6.51 9.45
CA THR A 109 -7.91 -7.24 8.97
C THR A 109 -6.63 -6.87 9.72
N MET A 110 -5.74 -7.85 9.81
CA MET A 110 -4.43 -7.74 10.44
C MET A 110 -3.36 -8.34 9.55
N TYR A 111 -2.11 -7.98 9.76
CA TYR A 111 -1.01 -8.74 9.19
C TYR A 111 -0.83 -10.06 9.94
N PRO A 112 -0.50 -11.15 9.26
CA PRO A 112 -0.24 -12.42 9.90
C PRO A 112 0.80 -12.28 11.02
N GLY A 113 0.45 -12.75 12.22
CA GLY A 113 1.33 -12.68 13.39
C GLY A 113 1.25 -11.39 14.22
N THR A 114 0.44 -10.41 13.82
CA THR A 114 0.08 -9.28 14.70
C THR A 114 -1.10 -9.64 15.61
N PRO A 115 -1.19 -9.08 16.82
CA PRO A 115 -2.28 -9.39 17.75
C PRO A 115 -3.53 -8.51 17.55
N ASN A 116 -3.48 -7.48 16.72
CA ASN A 116 -4.50 -6.45 16.60
C ASN A 116 -5.00 -6.29 15.17
N ILE A 117 -6.28 -5.90 15.04
CA ILE A 117 -6.83 -5.38 13.79
C ILE A 117 -6.18 -4.02 13.50
N LEU A 118 -5.68 -3.86 12.28
CA LEU A 118 -5.01 -2.65 11.81
C LEU A 118 -5.97 -1.73 11.04
N ILE A 119 -6.94 -2.33 10.37
CA ILE A 119 -7.98 -1.67 9.57
C ILE A 119 -9.29 -2.41 9.83
N GLY A 120 -10.37 -1.70 10.13
CA GLY A 120 -11.63 -2.38 10.42
C GLY A 120 -12.74 -1.48 10.88
N VAL A 121 -13.78 -2.11 11.40
CA VAL A 121 -15.02 -1.50 11.87
C VAL A 121 -15.46 -2.14 13.19
N ASN A 122 -15.89 -1.33 14.14
CA ASN A 122 -16.61 -1.77 15.32
C ASN A 122 -18.08 -1.34 15.25
N GLU A 123 -18.85 -1.50 16.30
CA GLU A 123 -20.29 -1.16 16.35
C GLU A 123 -20.59 0.34 16.20
N TYR A 124 -19.57 1.21 16.24
CA TYR A 124 -19.73 2.66 16.27
C TYR A 124 -19.07 3.36 15.08
N LEU A 125 -17.91 2.88 14.67
CA LEU A 125 -17.03 3.56 13.73
C LEU A 125 -16.17 2.56 12.93
N GLY A 126 -15.58 3.05 11.85
CA GLY A 126 -14.62 2.31 11.08
C GLY A 126 -13.51 3.21 10.53
N TRP A 127 -12.36 2.61 10.22
CA TRP A 127 -11.25 3.31 9.62
C TRP A 127 -10.48 2.45 8.61
N SER A 128 -9.81 3.13 7.71
CA SER A 128 -8.85 2.53 6.79
C SER A 128 -7.56 3.31 6.79
N HIS A 129 -6.50 2.66 6.36
CA HIS A 129 -5.22 3.27 6.07
C HIS A 129 -4.90 3.21 4.57
N THR A 130 -4.33 4.28 4.04
CA THR A 130 -3.66 4.26 2.74
C THR A 130 -2.19 4.64 2.93
N VAL A 131 -1.32 4.16 2.05
CA VAL A 131 0.09 4.54 2.09
C VAL A 131 0.21 6.03 1.82
N ASN A 132 0.98 6.73 2.65
CA ASN A 132 1.40 8.11 2.44
C ASN A 132 2.92 8.23 2.41
N ARG A 133 3.41 9.33 1.83
CA ARG A 133 4.82 9.51 1.55
C ARG A 133 5.39 10.86 2.02
N PRO A 134 4.94 11.44 3.16
CA PRO A 134 5.68 12.54 3.73
C PRO A 134 7.08 12.07 4.05
N ASP A 135 8.03 12.99 3.96
CA ASP A 135 9.43 12.68 4.25
C ASP A 135 9.64 12.42 5.76
N LYS A 136 9.87 11.15 6.11
CA LYS A 136 9.96 10.67 7.51
C LYS A 136 11.32 10.08 7.87
N THR A 137 12.15 9.80 6.86
CA THR A 137 13.38 9.03 7.06
C THR A 137 14.57 9.78 6.52
N ASP A 138 15.54 10.08 7.38
CA ASP A 138 16.75 10.79 7.04
C ASP A 138 17.99 9.90 7.07
N VAL A 139 18.90 10.16 6.14
CA VAL A 139 20.20 9.49 6.03
C VAL A 139 21.32 10.49 6.26
N PHE A 140 22.16 10.19 7.25
CA PHE A 140 23.25 11.04 7.68
C PHE A 140 24.59 10.44 7.30
N LYS A 141 25.41 11.18 6.55
CA LYS A 141 26.80 10.79 6.26
C LYS A 141 27.70 11.23 7.39
N LEU A 142 28.30 10.27 8.10
CA LEU A 142 29.18 10.56 9.24
C LEU A 142 30.56 11.03 8.79
N ARG A 143 31.08 12.07 9.43
CA ARG A 143 32.48 12.52 9.31
C ARG A 143 33.37 11.67 10.21
N MET A 144 34.00 10.66 9.64
CA MET A 144 34.81 9.70 10.39
C MET A 144 36.22 10.26 10.66
N LYS A 145 36.68 10.27 11.92
CA LYS A 145 38.06 10.47 12.30
C LYS A 145 38.89 9.19 12.08
N ASN A 146 38.32 8.07 12.41
CA ASN A 146 38.88 6.73 12.20
C ASN A 146 37.75 5.66 12.15
N LYS A 147 38.09 4.37 12.08
CA LYS A 147 37.10 3.26 11.96
C LYS A 147 36.14 3.14 13.16
N LYS A 148 36.37 3.86 14.27
CA LYS A 148 35.55 3.72 15.50
C LYS A 148 35.05 5.06 16.04
N THR A 149 35.56 6.18 15.54
CA THR A 149 35.31 7.53 16.05
C THR A 149 34.82 8.42 14.90
N TYR A 150 33.79 9.18 15.13
CA TYR A 150 33.26 10.20 14.22
C TYR A 150 33.18 11.56 14.95
N ILE A 151 33.07 12.63 14.19
CA ILE A 151 33.10 14.02 14.69
C ILE A 151 31.73 14.65 14.49
N VAL A 152 31.21 15.33 15.51
CA VAL A 152 30.01 16.16 15.47
C VAL A 152 30.30 17.49 16.18
N ASP A 153 30.13 18.62 15.50
CA ASP A 153 30.42 19.96 16.03
C ASP A 153 31.81 20.02 16.73
N GLU A 154 32.83 19.44 16.06
CA GLU A 154 34.22 19.29 16.51
C GLU A 154 34.43 18.39 17.75
N GLU A 155 33.38 17.79 18.30
CA GLU A 155 33.46 16.80 19.37
C GLU A 155 33.61 15.37 18.84
N GLU A 156 34.37 14.54 19.56
CA GLU A 156 34.58 13.14 19.18
C GLU A 156 33.55 12.20 19.81
N TYR A 157 32.89 11.41 18.98
CA TYR A 157 31.91 10.40 19.36
C TYR A 157 32.39 8.99 18.94
N LYS A 158 32.15 8.00 19.79
CA LYS A 158 32.45 6.60 19.48
C LYS A 158 31.25 5.92 18.82
N LEU A 159 31.49 5.19 17.74
CA LEU A 159 30.49 4.26 17.18
C LEU A 159 30.27 3.09 18.13
N GLU A 160 29.04 2.90 18.59
CA GLU A 160 28.62 1.67 19.24
C GLU A 160 28.62 0.54 18.21
N LYS A 161 29.14 -0.64 18.60
CA LYS A 161 29.25 -1.79 17.70
C LYS A 161 28.40 -2.93 18.19
N PHE A 162 27.57 -3.46 17.32
CA PHE A 162 26.73 -4.63 17.54
C PHE A 162 27.14 -5.75 16.59
N ASN A 163 27.01 -7.02 17.06
CA ASN A 163 27.22 -8.20 16.23
C ASN A 163 25.89 -8.96 16.15
N ALA A 164 25.42 -9.22 14.93
CA ALA A 164 24.31 -10.14 14.70
C ALA A 164 24.83 -11.42 14.06
N LYS A 165 24.40 -12.55 14.59
CA LYS A 165 24.65 -13.87 14.03
C LYS A 165 23.47 -14.27 13.17
N ILE A 166 23.69 -14.38 11.86
CA ILE A 166 22.67 -14.81 10.90
C ILE A 166 23.08 -16.20 10.41
N THR A 167 22.14 -17.15 10.47
CA THR A 167 22.36 -18.47 9.88
C THR A 167 21.73 -18.49 8.49
N VAL A 168 22.54 -18.69 7.47
CA VAL A 168 22.11 -18.78 6.06
C VAL A 168 22.32 -20.21 5.60
N LYS A 169 21.34 -20.80 4.91
CA LYS A 169 21.54 -22.08 4.24
C LYS A 169 22.13 -21.85 2.85
N VAL A 170 23.32 -22.39 2.62
CA VAL A 170 23.96 -22.42 1.31
C VAL A 170 24.06 -23.89 0.88
N LEU A 171 23.40 -24.25 -0.21
CA LEU A 171 23.28 -25.65 -0.68
C LEU A 171 22.77 -26.61 0.42
N GLY A 172 21.79 -26.15 1.22
CA GLY A 172 21.24 -26.95 2.32
C GLY A 172 22.06 -26.92 3.63
N ILE A 173 23.30 -26.42 3.62
CA ILE A 173 24.20 -26.40 4.78
C ILE A 173 24.03 -25.10 5.56
N PRO A 174 23.74 -25.11 6.88
CA PRO A 174 23.61 -23.92 7.69
C PRO A 174 24.97 -23.27 7.97
N ILE A 175 25.22 -22.10 7.39
CA ILE A 175 26.43 -21.31 7.61
C ILE A 175 26.09 -20.13 8.53
N LYS A 176 26.84 -19.99 9.63
CA LYS A 176 26.71 -18.86 10.54
C LYS A 176 27.54 -17.67 10.05
N ILE A 177 26.88 -16.57 9.68
CA ILE A 177 27.51 -15.33 9.25
C ILE A 177 27.42 -14.33 10.39
N ASN A 178 28.58 -13.78 10.82
CA ASN A 178 28.62 -12.67 11.76
C ASN A 178 28.58 -11.35 10.99
N ARG A 179 27.52 -10.58 11.17
CA ARG A 179 27.39 -9.21 10.62
C ARG A 179 27.63 -8.19 11.72
N LYS A 180 28.46 -7.17 11.40
CA LYS A 180 28.74 -6.04 12.29
C LYS A 180 27.83 -4.89 11.92
N TYR A 181 27.12 -4.36 12.90
CA TYR A 181 26.29 -3.17 12.80
C TYR A 181 26.83 -2.12 13.76
N PHE A 182 26.54 -0.87 13.44
CA PHE A 182 26.98 0.26 14.24
C PHE A 182 25.78 1.12 14.63
N LYS A 183 25.96 1.95 15.64
CA LYS A 183 25.00 2.99 16.01
C LYS A 183 25.76 4.27 16.32
N SER A 184 25.24 5.39 15.84
CA SER A 184 25.69 6.74 16.17
C SER A 184 24.57 7.47 16.93
N ILE A 185 24.80 8.73 17.29
CA ILE A 185 23.74 9.58 17.85
C ILE A 185 22.58 9.82 16.87
N TYR A 186 22.84 9.69 15.56
CA TYR A 186 21.80 9.83 14.52
C TYR A 186 20.94 8.58 14.36
N GLY A 187 21.42 7.39 14.77
CA GLY A 187 20.67 6.14 14.69
C GLY A 187 21.50 4.93 14.26
N PRO A 188 20.83 3.83 13.87
CA PRO A 188 21.49 2.66 13.28
C PRO A 188 22.36 3.08 12.10
N THR A 189 23.59 2.56 12.05
CA THR A 189 24.62 2.99 11.12
C THR A 189 25.11 1.80 10.29
N LEU A 190 25.09 1.97 8.99
CA LEU A 190 25.57 1.03 7.99
C LEU A 190 26.87 1.54 7.37
N LYS A 191 27.71 0.62 6.92
CA LYS A 191 28.94 0.93 6.23
C LYS A 191 28.89 0.38 4.80
N ASN A 192 29.27 1.24 3.84
CA ASN A 192 29.52 0.84 2.46
C ASN A 192 30.93 1.27 2.01
N LYS A 193 31.20 1.19 0.70
CA LYS A 193 32.50 1.60 0.12
C LYS A 193 32.76 3.11 0.27
N SER A 194 31.70 3.94 0.29
CA SER A 194 31.76 5.41 0.33
C SER A 194 31.77 5.99 1.74
N GLY A 195 31.58 5.17 2.80
CA GLY A 195 31.62 5.65 4.17
C GLY A 195 30.63 4.99 5.14
N TYR A 196 30.29 5.73 6.19
CA TYR A 196 29.34 5.32 7.22
C TYR A 196 28.10 6.22 7.14
N TYR A 197 26.93 5.58 7.13
CA TYR A 197 25.64 6.25 6.95
C TYR A 197 24.69 5.81 8.07
N SER A 198 24.16 6.78 8.80
CA SER A 198 23.15 6.53 9.84
C SER A 198 21.76 6.75 9.28
N ILE A 199 20.81 5.92 9.65
CA ILE A 199 19.39 6.06 9.31
C ILE A 199 18.65 6.51 10.55
N ARG A 200 17.85 7.57 10.44
CA ARG A 200 16.94 8.03 11.48
C ARG A 200 15.52 8.04 10.93
N THR A 201 14.68 7.19 11.47
CA THR A 201 13.26 7.13 11.15
C THR A 201 12.46 6.91 12.44
N PRO A 202 11.36 7.62 12.66
CA PRO A 202 10.55 7.46 13.87
C PRO A 202 10.06 6.03 14.09
N SER A 203 9.77 5.28 13.00
CA SER A 203 9.32 3.90 13.08
C SER A 203 10.25 2.95 13.85
N LEU A 204 11.54 3.28 13.97
CA LEU A 204 12.49 2.50 14.76
C LEU A 204 12.34 2.70 16.28
N TYR A 205 11.67 3.75 16.69
CA TYR A 205 11.56 4.15 18.11
C TYR A 205 10.14 4.02 18.64
N SER A 206 9.14 3.86 17.78
CA SER A 206 7.74 3.79 18.16
C SER A 206 7.32 2.34 18.44
N ILE A 207 7.34 1.94 19.70
CA ILE A 207 6.92 0.59 20.11
C ILE A 207 5.42 0.49 20.45
N ASN A 208 4.71 1.62 20.50
CA ASN A 208 3.32 1.70 20.95
C ASN A 208 2.29 1.66 19.80
N ALA A 209 2.72 1.38 18.56
CA ALA A 209 1.81 1.33 17.42
C ALA A 209 0.68 0.30 17.61
N LEU A 210 0.99 -0.88 18.15
CA LEU A 210 -0.02 -1.90 18.43
C LEU A 210 -1.03 -1.44 19.50
N GLU A 211 -0.56 -0.73 20.52
CA GLU A 211 -1.43 -0.15 21.55
C GLU A 211 -2.35 0.92 20.95
N GLN A 212 -1.83 1.77 20.05
CA GLN A 212 -2.63 2.77 19.37
C GLN A 212 -3.73 2.13 18.54
N TRP A 213 -3.44 1.13 17.68
CA TRP A 213 -4.46 0.40 16.93
C TRP A 213 -5.49 -0.29 17.83
N TRP A 214 -5.04 -0.87 18.94
CA TRP A 214 -5.95 -1.50 19.90
C TRP A 214 -6.92 -0.49 20.53
N LYS A 215 -6.43 0.71 20.89
CA LYS A 215 -7.27 1.80 21.39
C LYS A 215 -8.19 2.35 20.31
N MET A 216 -7.72 2.50 19.06
CA MET A 216 -8.57 2.87 17.92
C MET A 216 -9.75 1.88 17.77
N GLY A 217 -9.48 0.58 17.88
CA GLY A 217 -10.52 -0.46 17.81
C GLY A 217 -11.54 -0.44 18.95
N LYS A 218 -11.25 0.22 20.06
CA LYS A 218 -12.16 0.38 21.21
C LYS A 218 -12.89 1.73 21.25
N ALA A 219 -12.51 2.67 20.42
CA ALA A 219 -13.13 4.00 20.37
C ALA A 219 -14.61 3.89 19.93
N LYS A 220 -15.46 4.71 20.53
CA LYS A 220 -16.93 4.69 20.32
C LYS A 220 -17.44 5.90 19.55
N ASN A 221 -16.61 6.90 19.34
CA ASN A 221 -16.94 8.14 18.65
C ASN A 221 -15.66 8.81 18.13
N PHE A 222 -15.82 9.86 17.33
CA PHE A 222 -14.69 10.59 16.75
C PHE A 222 -13.74 11.17 17.79
N SER A 223 -14.23 11.75 18.88
CA SER A 223 -13.38 12.34 19.92
C SER A 223 -12.45 11.30 20.56
N GLU A 224 -12.99 10.13 20.91
CA GLU A 224 -12.18 9.02 21.44
C GLU A 224 -11.17 8.52 20.40
N PHE A 225 -11.59 8.35 19.15
CA PHE A 225 -10.72 7.92 18.06
C PHE A 225 -9.59 8.94 17.83
N TYR A 226 -9.91 10.23 17.70
CA TYR A 226 -8.93 11.29 17.49
C TYR A 226 -7.92 11.39 18.65
N ASN A 227 -8.36 11.18 19.89
CA ASN A 227 -7.47 11.12 21.04
C ASN A 227 -6.47 9.96 20.96
N THR A 228 -6.81 8.86 20.27
CA THR A 228 -5.83 7.80 20.04
C THR A 228 -4.76 8.21 19.04
N LEU A 229 -5.09 9.05 18.04
CA LEU A 229 -4.13 9.57 17.08
C LEU A 229 -3.08 10.47 17.76
N LYS A 230 -3.44 11.18 18.85
CA LYS A 230 -2.53 11.98 19.69
C LYS A 230 -1.40 11.19 20.33
N MET A 231 -1.52 9.86 20.39
CA MET A 231 -0.40 9.00 20.81
C MET A 231 0.81 9.08 19.85
N LYS A 232 0.62 9.52 18.60
CA LYS A 232 1.65 9.65 17.56
C LYS A 232 2.53 8.41 17.44
N SER A 233 1.94 7.21 17.54
CA SER A 233 2.69 5.95 17.55
C SER A 233 2.68 5.24 16.20
N LEU A 234 1.80 5.65 15.28
CA LEU A 234 1.81 5.18 13.90
C LEU A 234 2.83 5.98 13.10
N PRO A 235 3.84 5.32 12.51
CA PRO A 235 4.93 6.02 11.84
C PRO A 235 4.51 6.71 10.54
N GLY A 236 3.42 6.27 9.95
CA GLY A 236 2.84 6.80 8.71
C GLY A 236 1.44 6.28 8.52
N PHE A 237 0.98 6.31 7.27
CA PHE A 237 -0.36 5.99 6.77
C PHE A 237 -1.36 7.13 6.89
N ASN A 238 -2.03 7.43 5.80
CA ASN A 238 -3.26 8.21 5.82
C ASN A 238 -4.32 7.49 6.66
N VAL A 239 -5.21 8.24 7.23
CA VAL A 239 -6.38 7.74 7.97
C VAL A 239 -7.63 8.26 7.29
N GLY A 240 -8.49 7.35 6.83
CA GLY A 240 -9.87 7.64 6.45
C GLY A 240 -10.80 7.03 7.48
N TYR A 241 -11.79 7.80 7.94
CA TYR A 241 -12.67 7.46 9.06
C TYR A 241 -14.13 7.76 8.72
N ALA A 242 -15.02 6.95 9.25
CA ALA A 242 -16.46 7.22 9.28
C ALA A 242 -17.11 6.60 10.53
N ASP A 243 -18.21 7.18 11.00
CA ASP A 243 -18.96 6.66 12.13
C ASP A 243 -20.48 6.73 11.96
N LYS A 244 -21.21 6.11 12.89
CA LYS A 244 -22.67 6.11 12.93
C LYS A 244 -23.30 7.44 13.35
N TYR A 245 -22.48 8.41 13.74
CA TYR A 245 -22.92 9.75 14.18
C TYR A 245 -22.78 10.78 13.05
N ASP A 246 -22.63 10.29 11.82
CA ASP A 246 -22.50 11.08 10.59
C ASP A 246 -21.16 11.81 10.46
N THR A 247 -20.11 11.38 11.20
CA THR A 247 -18.80 12.00 11.12
C THR A 247 -17.93 11.29 10.08
N ILE A 248 -17.35 12.06 9.16
CA ILE A 248 -16.29 11.59 8.25
C ILE A 248 -15.02 12.43 8.46
N PHE A 249 -13.86 11.77 8.32
CA PHE A 249 -12.59 12.41 8.54
C PHE A 249 -11.48 11.81 7.69
N TYR A 250 -10.55 12.66 7.27
CA TYR A 250 -9.30 12.29 6.62
C TYR A 250 -8.12 12.98 7.30
N MET A 251 -6.99 12.30 7.40
CA MET A 251 -5.72 12.87 7.87
C MET A 251 -4.54 12.19 7.16
N SER A 252 -3.56 12.97 6.72
CA SER A 252 -2.25 12.43 6.36
C SER A 252 -1.42 12.26 7.63
N ASN A 253 -1.69 11.19 8.37
CA ASN A 253 -1.05 10.88 9.64
C ASN A 253 0.40 10.41 9.45
N GLY A 254 1.26 10.77 10.39
CA GLY A 254 2.64 10.28 10.44
C GLY A 254 3.46 10.91 11.55
N GLN A 255 4.57 10.26 11.86
CA GLN A 255 5.59 10.78 12.75
C GLN A 255 6.54 11.66 11.94
N ILE A 256 6.15 12.91 11.66
CA ILE A 256 6.87 13.85 10.80
C ILE A 256 7.88 14.64 11.63
N PRO A 257 9.19 14.58 11.31
CA PRO A 257 10.23 15.31 12.05
C PRO A 257 10.16 16.82 11.84
N LYS A 258 10.35 17.60 12.91
CA LYS A 258 10.66 19.04 12.84
C LYS A 258 12.13 19.21 12.50
N ARG A 259 12.42 19.63 11.28
CA ARG A 259 13.77 19.70 10.71
C ARG A 259 14.28 21.12 10.62
N ALA A 260 15.60 21.30 10.77
CA ALA A 260 16.25 22.59 10.59
C ALA A 260 16.19 23.04 9.12
N GLU A 261 16.07 24.35 8.92
CA GLU A 261 16.13 24.98 7.61
C GLU A 261 17.54 24.92 6.99
N GLY A 262 17.62 25.04 5.66
CA GLY A 262 18.87 25.14 4.91
C GLY A 262 19.51 23.80 4.51
N TYR A 263 18.82 22.66 4.71
CA TYR A 263 19.28 21.34 4.28
C TYR A 263 18.31 20.71 3.27
N ASN A 264 18.86 19.94 2.33
CA ASN A 264 18.04 19.11 1.44
C ASN A 264 17.73 17.77 2.13
N TRP A 265 16.59 17.68 2.80
CA TRP A 265 16.19 16.53 3.57
C TRP A 265 15.79 15.31 2.72
N LYS A 266 15.46 15.51 1.44
CA LYS A 266 15.21 14.42 0.49
C LYS A 266 16.48 13.64 0.11
N GLY A 267 17.65 14.20 0.43
CA GLY A 267 18.95 13.60 0.13
C GLY A 267 19.68 13.06 1.36
N ILE A 268 21.00 12.93 1.24
CA ILE A 268 21.88 12.58 2.34
C ILE A 268 22.33 13.86 3.02
N VAL A 269 22.02 14.00 4.30
CA VAL A 269 22.37 15.19 5.08
C VAL A 269 23.67 15.02 5.87
N PRO A 270 24.35 16.11 6.28
CA PRO A 270 25.54 16.05 7.11
C PRO A 270 25.27 15.33 8.44
N GLY A 271 26.11 14.36 8.79
CA GLY A 271 26.11 13.64 10.06
C GLY A 271 27.29 14.09 10.94
N ASP A 272 27.67 15.36 10.87
CA ASP A 272 28.77 15.98 11.61
C ASP A 272 28.36 17.27 12.36
N THR A 273 27.06 17.54 12.44
CA THR A 273 26.51 18.66 13.21
C THR A 273 25.19 18.28 13.91
N LYS A 274 25.02 18.75 15.15
CA LYS A 274 23.77 18.57 15.92
C LYS A 274 22.59 19.34 15.30
N LYS A 275 22.83 20.31 14.41
CA LYS A 275 21.77 21.05 13.70
C LYS A 275 20.89 20.14 12.84
N THR A 276 21.44 19.06 12.31
CA THR A 276 20.66 18.07 11.53
C THR A 276 20.04 16.97 12.41
N LEU A 277 20.37 16.90 13.69
CA LEU A 277 19.83 15.92 14.62
C LEU A 277 18.50 16.40 15.19
N TRP A 278 17.41 16.12 14.48
CA TRP A 278 16.06 16.42 14.97
C TRP A 278 15.65 15.49 16.12
N ASN A 279 14.90 16.02 17.08
CA ASN A 279 14.37 15.29 18.24
C ASN A 279 12.88 15.52 18.47
N GLU A 280 12.25 16.40 17.70
CA GLU A 280 10.84 16.75 17.81
C GLU A 280 10.07 16.30 16.58
N LEU A 281 8.80 15.97 16.78
CA LEU A 281 7.84 15.63 15.75
C LEU A 281 6.72 16.68 15.75
N TYR A 282 6.12 16.91 14.60
CA TYR A 282 4.89 17.70 14.52
C TYR A 282 3.76 17.05 15.34
N ASP A 283 2.89 17.87 15.91
CA ASP A 283 1.67 17.40 16.57
C ASP A 283 0.63 17.06 15.50
N ILE A 284 -0.36 16.23 15.85
CA ILE A 284 -1.33 15.75 14.85
C ILE A 284 -2.21 16.90 14.33
N GLU A 285 -2.41 17.93 15.14
CA GLU A 285 -3.13 19.15 14.78
C GLU A 285 -2.39 19.99 13.73
N GLU A 286 -1.06 19.81 13.61
CA GLU A 286 -0.22 20.48 12.62
C GLU A 286 -0.13 19.71 11.29
N LEU A 287 -0.80 18.53 11.17
CA LEU A 287 -0.78 17.68 9.97
C LEU A 287 -1.98 17.97 9.06
N PRO A 288 -1.88 17.78 7.73
CA PRO A 288 -3.00 17.94 6.81
C PRO A 288 -4.17 17.03 7.15
N GLN A 289 -5.35 17.60 7.37
CA GLN A 289 -6.54 16.87 7.77
C GLN A 289 -7.83 17.57 7.32
N VAL A 290 -8.88 16.81 7.13
CA VAL A 290 -10.23 17.26 6.73
C VAL A 290 -11.25 16.62 7.66
N LEU A 291 -12.03 17.42 8.36
CA LEU A 291 -13.11 16.97 9.24
C LEU A 291 -14.44 17.54 8.76
N GLN A 292 -15.43 16.68 8.51
CA GLN A 292 -16.81 17.07 8.18
C GLN A 292 -16.91 18.12 7.08
N PRO A 293 -16.36 17.90 5.87
CA PRO A 293 -16.51 18.87 4.79
C PRO A 293 -17.98 18.98 4.36
N ASN A 294 -18.41 20.19 3.97
CA ASN A 294 -19.79 20.44 3.53
C ASN A 294 -20.15 19.65 2.26
N SER A 295 -19.16 19.34 1.41
CA SER A 295 -19.30 18.48 0.24
C SER A 295 -19.70 17.05 0.59
N GLY A 296 -19.59 16.66 1.86
CA GLY A 296 -20.05 15.38 2.37
C GLY A 296 -19.21 14.17 2.00
N PHE A 297 -17.96 14.34 1.56
CA PHE A 297 -17.07 13.24 1.28
C PHE A 297 -15.62 13.55 1.61
N VAL A 298 -14.86 12.51 1.95
CA VAL A 298 -13.40 12.50 1.99
C VAL A 298 -12.88 11.29 1.25
N TYR A 299 -11.72 11.40 0.60
CA TYR A 299 -11.10 10.28 -0.11
C TYR A 299 -9.59 10.38 -0.16
N ASN A 300 -8.91 9.24 -0.32
CA ASN A 300 -7.50 9.19 -0.62
C ASN A 300 -7.17 7.91 -1.41
N THR A 301 -6.34 8.05 -2.43
CA THR A 301 -5.82 6.97 -3.28
C THR A 301 -4.30 7.01 -3.35
N ASN A 302 -3.65 7.42 -2.27
CA ASN A 302 -2.20 7.69 -2.16
C ASN A 302 -1.75 8.95 -2.94
N HIS A 303 -2.64 9.88 -3.18
CA HIS A 303 -2.37 11.17 -3.78
C HIS A 303 -2.21 12.25 -2.71
N SER A 304 -1.98 13.47 -3.14
CA SER A 304 -1.78 14.66 -2.30
C SER A 304 -2.82 14.79 -1.19
N PRO A 305 -2.43 15.01 0.07
CA PRO A 305 -3.37 15.29 1.16
C PRO A 305 -4.12 16.64 0.97
N PHE A 306 -3.64 17.49 0.07
CA PHE A 306 -4.24 18.77 -0.29
C PHE A 306 -5.37 18.65 -1.32
N LYS A 307 -5.81 17.42 -1.64
CA LYS A 307 -6.82 17.08 -2.64
C LYS A 307 -7.78 15.98 -2.17
N SER A 308 -8.03 15.89 -0.88
CA SER A 308 -8.75 14.75 -0.25
C SER A 308 -10.25 14.97 -0.07
N THR A 309 -10.79 16.09 -0.57
CA THR A 309 -12.23 16.42 -0.59
C THR A 309 -12.54 17.38 -1.75
N SER A 310 -13.62 18.16 -1.66
CA SER A 310 -13.92 19.25 -2.63
C SER A 310 -12.86 20.34 -2.59
N ASN A 311 -12.59 20.96 -3.73
CA ASN A 311 -11.44 21.85 -3.91
C ASN A 311 -11.32 22.95 -2.85
N ASP A 312 -12.44 23.59 -2.48
CA ASP A 312 -12.44 24.73 -1.55
C ASP A 312 -12.34 24.31 -0.06
N GLU A 313 -12.43 23.02 0.23
CA GLU A 313 -12.45 22.48 1.60
C GLU A 313 -11.17 21.73 1.95
N ASN A 314 -10.22 21.64 1.03
CA ASN A 314 -8.94 21.01 1.25
C ASN A 314 -8.00 21.88 2.09
N PRO A 315 -7.09 21.27 2.89
CA PRO A 315 -5.96 22.00 3.46
C PRO A 315 -5.13 22.65 2.34
N LYS A 316 -4.60 23.85 2.59
CA LYS A 316 -3.77 24.55 1.60
C LYS A 316 -2.31 24.16 1.78
N GLU A 317 -1.63 23.84 0.69
CA GLU A 317 -0.23 23.41 0.71
C GLU A 317 0.70 24.46 1.36
N GLU A 318 0.43 25.75 1.12
CA GLU A 318 1.21 26.88 1.66
C GLU A 318 1.16 27.00 3.18
N ASP A 319 0.18 26.38 3.86
CA ASP A 319 0.07 26.39 5.32
C ASP A 319 1.03 25.38 6.00
N PHE A 320 1.71 24.54 5.23
CA PHE A 320 2.56 23.46 5.73
C PHE A 320 4.03 23.67 5.37
N ASN A 321 4.93 23.31 6.30
CA ASN A 321 6.35 23.40 6.05
C ASN A 321 6.77 22.42 4.95
N LYS A 322 7.47 22.91 3.92
CA LYS A 322 7.92 22.12 2.76
C LYS A 322 8.85 20.96 3.15
N ASN A 323 9.56 21.06 4.30
CA ASN A 323 10.38 19.98 4.82
C ASN A 323 9.59 18.77 5.35
N MET A 324 8.25 18.88 5.46
CA MET A 324 7.39 17.74 5.71
C MET A 324 7.33 16.78 4.51
N GLY A 325 7.60 17.28 3.31
CA GLY A 325 7.74 16.51 2.08
C GLY A 325 6.50 15.74 1.66
N TYR A 326 5.31 16.32 1.88
CA TYR A 326 4.05 15.72 1.43
C TYR A 326 3.97 15.63 -0.08
N GLU A 327 3.22 14.64 -0.54
CA GLU A 327 2.87 14.47 -1.95
C GLU A 327 2.03 15.66 -2.43
N THR A 328 2.33 16.19 -3.63
CA THR A 328 1.60 17.30 -4.25
C THR A 328 0.91 16.90 -5.56
N PHE A 329 1.08 15.64 -5.97
CA PHE A 329 0.58 15.08 -7.23
C PHE A 329 -0.75 14.34 -7.07
N ASP A 330 -1.49 14.26 -8.18
CA ASP A 330 -2.57 13.31 -8.39
C ASP A 330 -2.04 12.00 -8.99
N ASN A 331 -2.84 10.95 -8.91
CA ASN A 331 -2.68 9.75 -9.72
C ASN A 331 -3.98 9.46 -10.49
N ASN A 332 -3.97 8.52 -11.42
CA ASN A 332 -5.15 8.25 -12.24
C ASN A 332 -6.35 7.82 -11.41
N ARG A 333 -6.11 7.11 -10.29
CA ARG A 333 -7.15 6.70 -9.34
C ARG A 333 -7.81 7.91 -8.68
N SER A 334 -7.04 8.93 -8.27
CA SER A 334 -7.59 10.13 -7.63
C SER A 334 -8.44 10.93 -8.60
N VAL A 335 -7.97 11.12 -9.82
CA VAL A 335 -8.70 11.81 -10.88
C VAL A 335 -10.01 11.07 -11.19
N ARG A 336 -9.94 9.76 -11.41
CA ARG A 336 -11.12 8.94 -11.73
C ARG A 336 -12.11 8.89 -10.57
N LEU A 337 -11.66 8.63 -9.35
CA LEU A 337 -12.52 8.53 -8.17
C LEU A 337 -13.24 9.86 -7.89
N LYS A 338 -12.50 10.98 -7.97
CA LYS A 338 -13.09 12.32 -7.81
C LYS A 338 -14.16 12.61 -8.86
N SER A 339 -13.87 12.32 -10.14
CA SER A 339 -14.83 12.47 -11.24
C SER A 339 -16.10 11.65 -11.03
N LEU A 340 -15.96 10.40 -10.56
CA LEU A 340 -17.10 9.54 -10.24
C LEU A 340 -17.92 10.10 -9.07
N ILE A 341 -17.28 10.52 -7.97
CA ILE A 341 -17.98 11.12 -6.84
C ILE A 341 -18.73 12.38 -7.28
N ASP A 342 -18.10 13.24 -8.07
CA ASP A 342 -18.71 14.49 -8.56
C ASP A 342 -19.89 14.26 -9.51
N SER A 343 -19.91 13.13 -10.23
CA SER A 343 -21.02 12.81 -11.17
C SER A 343 -22.36 12.53 -10.47
N TYR A 344 -22.36 12.32 -9.15
CA TYR A 344 -23.57 12.13 -8.36
C TYR A 344 -23.85 13.34 -7.49
N ASP A 345 -25.08 13.84 -7.48
CA ASP A 345 -25.54 14.76 -6.44
C ASP A 345 -25.58 14.03 -5.08
N LYS A 346 -26.30 12.93 -5.01
CA LYS A 346 -26.31 12.01 -3.86
C LYS A 346 -26.11 10.56 -4.30
N VAL A 347 -25.41 9.82 -3.46
CA VAL A 347 -24.95 8.44 -3.72
C VAL A 347 -25.82 7.44 -2.95
N SER A 348 -26.39 6.44 -3.60
CA SER A 348 -26.94 5.25 -2.93
C SER A 348 -25.82 4.28 -2.55
N PHE A 349 -26.09 3.32 -1.67
CA PHE A 349 -25.07 2.33 -1.32
C PHE A 349 -24.67 1.45 -2.52
N GLU A 350 -25.58 1.19 -3.43
CA GLU A 350 -25.28 0.48 -4.69
C GLU A 350 -24.42 1.34 -5.65
N ASP A 351 -24.68 2.66 -5.73
CA ASP A 351 -23.80 3.58 -6.48
C ASP A 351 -22.41 3.67 -5.84
N PHE A 352 -22.33 3.65 -4.50
CA PHE A 352 -21.08 3.61 -3.75
C PHE A 352 -20.25 2.36 -4.07
N LYS A 353 -20.89 1.19 -4.21
CA LYS A 353 -20.25 -0.03 -4.67
C LYS A 353 -19.74 0.08 -6.11
N LYS A 354 -20.55 0.66 -7.03
CA LYS A 354 -20.14 0.90 -8.42
C LYS A 354 -18.92 1.81 -8.50
N ILE A 355 -18.89 2.87 -7.71
CA ILE A 355 -17.72 3.77 -7.60
C ILE A 355 -16.49 2.97 -7.15
N LYS A 356 -16.61 2.12 -6.12
CA LYS A 356 -15.50 1.30 -5.63
C LYS A 356 -15.00 0.31 -6.69
N TYR A 357 -15.89 -0.31 -7.45
CA TYR A 357 -15.55 -1.33 -8.43
C TYR A 357 -15.33 -0.79 -9.85
N ASP A 358 -15.24 0.54 -10.03
CA ASP A 358 -14.84 1.10 -11.31
C ASP A 358 -13.40 0.66 -11.63
N ASN A 359 -13.22 0.09 -12.82
CA ASN A 359 -11.96 -0.45 -13.29
C ASN A 359 -11.43 0.31 -14.53
N SER A 360 -11.88 1.55 -14.72
CA SER A 360 -11.53 2.35 -15.89
C SER A 360 -10.39 3.32 -15.57
N PHE A 361 -9.53 3.56 -16.55
CA PHE A 361 -8.66 4.72 -16.53
C PHE A 361 -9.47 6.02 -16.74
N PRO A 362 -9.00 7.18 -16.22
CA PRO A 362 -9.62 8.47 -16.50
C PRO A 362 -9.44 8.87 -17.97
N ASP A 363 -10.29 9.77 -18.48
CA ASP A 363 -10.17 10.30 -19.83
C ASP A 363 -8.87 11.08 -20.04
N LYS A 364 -8.41 11.77 -19.01
CA LYS A 364 -7.10 12.44 -18.97
C LYS A 364 -6.28 11.84 -17.85
N PHE A 365 -5.08 11.37 -18.20
CA PHE A 365 -4.13 10.86 -17.20
C PHE A 365 -3.60 12.00 -16.34
N SER A 366 -3.24 11.68 -15.10
CA SER A 366 -2.66 12.62 -14.15
C SER A 366 -1.17 12.88 -14.39
N TYR A 367 -0.53 12.09 -15.25
CA TYR A 367 0.89 12.18 -15.61
C TYR A 367 1.09 11.94 -17.11
N ASN A 368 2.19 12.47 -17.67
CA ASN A 368 2.43 12.48 -19.11
C ASN A 368 3.19 11.26 -19.63
N PHE A 369 4.11 10.69 -18.85
CA PHE A 369 5.06 9.68 -19.34
C PHE A 369 4.45 8.34 -19.78
N MET A 370 3.22 8.02 -19.38
CA MET A 370 2.48 6.81 -19.75
C MET A 370 1.06 7.12 -20.20
N ASP A 371 0.77 8.36 -20.62
CA ASP A 371 -0.57 8.74 -21.03
C ASP A 371 -0.97 8.00 -22.31
N ILE A 372 -2.04 7.22 -22.23
CA ILE A 372 -2.59 6.49 -23.37
C ILE A 372 -3.03 7.43 -24.51
N ASN A 373 -3.34 8.68 -24.23
CA ASN A 373 -3.73 9.65 -25.25
C ASN A 373 -2.60 9.89 -26.27
N LEU A 374 -1.32 9.69 -25.89
CA LEU A 374 -0.20 9.76 -26.80
C LEU A 374 -0.27 8.68 -27.91
N ILE A 375 -0.86 7.53 -27.60
CA ILE A 375 -1.10 6.46 -28.57
C ILE A 375 -2.16 6.89 -29.57
N ASN A 376 -3.16 7.67 -29.16
CA ASN A 376 -4.23 8.16 -30.02
C ASN A 376 -3.76 9.18 -31.06
N GLU A 377 -2.61 9.82 -30.84
CA GLU A 377 -2.00 10.78 -31.77
C GLU A 377 -1.17 10.11 -32.88
N ILE A 378 -0.98 8.78 -32.82
CA ILE A 378 -0.20 8.05 -33.80
C ILE A 378 -1.06 7.65 -34.98
N GLU A 379 -0.67 8.10 -36.16
CA GLU A 379 -1.29 7.71 -37.44
C GLU A 379 -0.40 6.69 -38.16
N LEU A 380 -1.01 5.62 -38.64
CA LEU A 380 -0.39 4.59 -39.48
C LEU A 380 -1.29 4.30 -40.68
N ASP A 381 -0.68 3.97 -41.82
CA ASP A 381 -1.42 3.47 -42.96
C ASP A 381 -2.06 2.10 -42.67
N LYS A 382 -3.17 1.79 -43.33
CA LYS A 382 -3.94 0.54 -43.08
C LYS A 382 -3.16 -0.73 -43.39
N ASP A 383 -2.20 -0.66 -44.27
CA ASP A 383 -1.29 -1.75 -44.66
C ASP A 383 -0.07 -1.87 -43.74
N HIS A 384 0.12 -0.93 -42.82
CA HIS A 384 1.20 -1.01 -41.84
C HIS A 384 1.00 -2.19 -40.86
N GLU A 385 2.04 -2.97 -40.64
CA GLU A 385 2.00 -4.20 -39.85
C GLU A 385 1.54 -4.05 -38.40
N LEU A 386 1.57 -2.85 -37.84
CA LEU A 386 1.10 -2.53 -36.46
C LEU A 386 -0.28 -1.86 -36.43
N TYR A 387 -0.88 -1.61 -37.60
CA TYR A 387 -2.14 -0.85 -37.70
C TYR A 387 -3.25 -1.46 -36.86
N ASP A 388 -3.50 -2.76 -36.97
CA ASP A 388 -4.60 -3.44 -36.25
C ASP A 388 -4.42 -3.37 -34.73
N MET A 389 -3.19 -3.55 -34.23
CA MET A 389 -2.89 -3.47 -32.80
C MET A 389 -3.06 -2.03 -32.27
N LEU A 390 -2.54 -1.06 -33.02
CA LEU A 390 -2.71 0.36 -32.67
C LEU A 390 -4.18 0.74 -32.65
N ASN A 391 -4.94 0.36 -33.67
CA ASN A 391 -6.37 0.64 -33.78
C ASN A 391 -7.19 0.04 -32.64
N VAL A 392 -6.84 -1.16 -32.15
CA VAL A 392 -7.50 -1.78 -31.00
C VAL A 392 -7.28 -0.94 -29.73
N ILE A 393 -6.06 -0.46 -29.48
CA ILE A 393 -5.75 0.36 -28.29
C ILE A 393 -6.44 1.73 -28.41
N GLN A 394 -6.41 2.35 -29.59
CA GLN A 394 -7.04 3.66 -29.85
C GLN A 394 -8.56 3.65 -29.66
N ASN A 395 -9.22 2.54 -29.98
CA ASN A 395 -10.67 2.38 -29.83
C ASN A 395 -11.08 1.69 -28.52
N TRP A 396 -10.14 1.46 -27.60
CA TRP A 396 -10.43 0.85 -26.32
C TRP A 396 -11.18 1.82 -25.40
N ASP A 397 -12.23 1.30 -24.73
CA ASP A 397 -13.07 2.06 -23.79
C ASP A 397 -12.41 2.33 -22.42
N ARG A 398 -11.12 2.01 -22.30
CA ARG A 398 -10.28 2.16 -21.09
C ARG A 398 -10.68 1.32 -19.89
N LYS A 399 -11.64 0.40 -20.04
CA LYS A 399 -11.99 -0.56 -18.99
C LYS A 399 -11.01 -1.71 -18.95
N THR A 400 -10.60 -2.06 -17.74
CA THR A 400 -9.65 -3.16 -17.51
C THR A 400 -10.38 -4.47 -17.15
N ASP A 401 -11.49 -4.77 -17.83
CA ASP A 401 -12.20 -6.03 -17.69
C ASP A 401 -11.34 -7.20 -18.20
N SER A 402 -11.50 -8.37 -17.59
CA SER A 402 -10.70 -9.54 -17.93
C SER A 402 -10.92 -10.05 -19.35
N ASP A 403 -12.07 -9.76 -19.98
CA ASP A 403 -12.42 -10.11 -21.36
C ASP A 403 -12.10 -9.00 -22.38
N SER A 404 -11.61 -7.83 -21.93
CA SER A 404 -11.23 -6.72 -22.80
C SER A 404 -9.94 -7.01 -23.56
N ILE A 405 -10.00 -6.93 -24.90
CA ILE A 405 -8.83 -7.05 -25.78
C ILE A 405 -7.98 -5.79 -25.69
N GLY A 406 -8.59 -4.59 -25.65
CA GLY A 406 -7.87 -3.33 -25.50
C GLY A 406 -7.07 -3.30 -24.20
N ALA A 407 -7.65 -3.76 -23.09
CA ALA A 407 -6.94 -3.91 -21.82
C ALA A 407 -5.84 -4.97 -21.89
N GLY A 408 -6.03 -6.04 -22.63
CA GLY A 408 -5.02 -7.08 -22.85
C GLY A 408 -3.78 -6.48 -23.56
N LEU A 409 -3.99 -5.81 -24.69
CA LEU A 409 -2.91 -5.17 -25.44
C LEU A 409 -2.22 -4.06 -24.65
N TYR A 410 -2.98 -3.17 -23.99
CA TYR A 410 -2.42 -2.11 -23.17
C TYR A 410 -1.67 -2.68 -21.94
N GLY A 411 -2.16 -3.75 -21.34
CA GLY A 411 -1.48 -4.44 -20.25
C GLY A 411 -0.11 -5.00 -20.66
N VAL A 412 -0.04 -5.66 -21.84
CA VAL A 412 1.24 -6.13 -22.39
C VAL A 412 2.15 -4.95 -22.68
N PHE A 413 1.63 -3.88 -23.31
CA PHE A 413 2.37 -2.65 -23.59
C PHE A 413 2.96 -2.04 -22.32
N TYR A 414 2.14 -1.86 -21.28
CA TYR A 414 2.56 -1.32 -19.99
C TYR A 414 3.73 -2.12 -19.38
N TYR A 415 3.59 -3.44 -19.30
CA TYR A 415 4.63 -4.29 -18.70
C TYR A 415 5.88 -4.39 -19.56
N GLN A 416 5.76 -4.41 -20.89
CA GLN A 416 6.92 -4.41 -21.78
C GLN A 416 7.70 -3.08 -21.68
N LEU A 417 7.03 -1.94 -21.63
CA LEU A 417 7.68 -0.65 -21.39
C LEU A 417 8.46 -0.65 -20.07
N ILE A 418 7.84 -1.08 -18.97
CA ILE A 418 8.50 -1.10 -17.66
C ILE A 418 9.70 -2.04 -17.63
N TYR A 419 9.65 -3.19 -18.30
CA TYR A 419 10.72 -4.17 -18.24
C TYR A 419 11.82 -3.91 -19.28
N ASN A 420 11.48 -3.56 -20.50
CA ASN A 420 12.43 -3.45 -21.60
C ASN A 420 12.98 -2.02 -21.77
N TYR A 421 12.22 -1.00 -21.37
CA TYR A 421 12.56 0.42 -21.48
C TYR A 421 12.69 1.10 -20.12
N ALA A 422 13.09 0.33 -19.09
CA ALA A 422 13.09 0.76 -17.69
C ALA A 422 13.90 2.02 -17.41
N SER A 423 15.02 2.25 -18.10
CA SER A 423 15.88 3.43 -17.96
C SER A 423 15.24 4.66 -18.56
N GLU A 424 14.68 4.53 -19.77
CA GLU A 424 13.99 5.58 -20.50
C GLU A 424 12.73 6.03 -19.75
N ILE A 425 11.89 5.07 -19.37
CA ILE A 425 10.66 5.35 -18.59
C ILE A 425 10.99 6.03 -17.26
N ARG A 426 12.08 5.65 -16.61
CA ARG A 426 12.54 6.31 -15.39
C ARG A 426 12.86 7.79 -15.61
N ASN A 427 13.64 8.08 -16.65
CA ASN A 427 14.04 9.45 -16.95
C ASN A 427 12.83 10.31 -17.33
N LEU A 428 11.90 9.76 -18.13
CA LEU A 428 10.67 10.44 -18.52
C LEU A 428 9.76 10.68 -17.31
N SER A 429 9.59 9.68 -16.45
CA SER A 429 8.81 9.81 -15.23
C SER A 429 9.36 10.87 -14.28
N ALA A 430 10.69 10.93 -14.10
CA ALA A 430 11.33 11.92 -13.24
C ALA A 430 11.15 13.37 -13.73
N GLN A 431 10.90 13.55 -15.03
CA GLN A 431 10.71 14.85 -15.67
C GLN A 431 9.26 15.11 -16.09
N ASP A 432 8.37 14.15 -15.82
CA ASP A 432 6.98 14.10 -16.33
C ASP A 432 6.90 14.41 -17.85
N GLN A 433 7.80 13.80 -18.61
CA GLN A 433 7.85 13.94 -20.06
C GLN A 433 7.14 12.77 -20.74
N PRO A 434 6.45 13.02 -21.88
CA PRO A 434 5.76 11.98 -22.63
C PRO A 434 6.73 10.99 -23.28
N VAL A 435 6.28 9.75 -23.43
CA VAL A 435 7.00 8.74 -24.25
C VAL A 435 6.94 9.15 -25.72
N SER A 436 8.07 9.09 -26.43
CA SER A 436 8.11 9.46 -27.85
C SER A 436 7.37 8.45 -28.74
N LYS A 437 6.91 8.92 -29.91
CA LYS A 437 6.28 8.08 -30.94
C LYS A 437 7.17 6.88 -31.33
N GLU A 438 8.48 7.10 -31.45
CA GLU A 438 9.45 6.07 -31.81
C GLU A 438 9.51 4.96 -30.77
N ILE A 439 9.53 5.31 -29.47
CA ILE A 439 9.50 4.33 -28.37
C ILE A 439 8.18 3.57 -28.38
N ILE A 440 7.04 4.23 -28.59
CA ILE A 440 5.74 3.58 -28.65
C ILE A 440 5.68 2.57 -29.80
N LEU A 441 6.12 2.96 -31.02
CA LEU A 441 6.12 2.07 -32.18
C LEU A 441 7.10 0.90 -32.02
N SER A 442 8.28 1.16 -31.46
CA SER A 442 9.25 0.09 -31.14
C SER A 442 8.67 -0.90 -30.13
N ALA A 443 8.05 -0.40 -29.06
CA ALA A 443 7.39 -1.24 -28.08
C ALA A 443 6.24 -2.06 -28.67
N LEU A 444 5.42 -1.49 -29.56
CA LEU A 444 4.35 -2.21 -30.25
C LEU A 444 4.89 -3.33 -31.16
N SER A 445 6.03 -3.11 -31.83
CA SER A 445 6.71 -4.15 -32.63
C SER A 445 7.22 -5.30 -31.75
N ASP A 446 7.85 -4.97 -30.61
CA ASP A 446 8.29 -5.97 -29.62
C ASP A 446 7.11 -6.77 -29.07
N ILE A 447 5.99 -6.10 -28.80
CA ILE A 447 4.75 -6.71 -28.32
C ILE A 447 4.17 -7.66 -29.36
N LYS A 448 4.13 -7.27 -30.63
CA LYS A 448 3.68 -8.15 -31.72
C LYS A 448 4.49 -9.44 -31.74
N THR A 449 5.81 -9.32 -31.68
CA THR A 449 6.73 -10.47 -31.63
C THR A 449 6.46 -11.35 -30.40
N TYR A 450 6.31 -10.71 -29.25
CA TYR A 450 6.00 -11.39 -27.98
C TYR A 450 4.67 -12.15 -28.04
N LEU A 451 3.61 -11.50 -28.50
CA LEU A 451 2.26 -12.08 -28.59
C LEU A 451 2.21 -13.25 -29.57
N MET A 452 2.83 -13.10 -30.75
CA MET A 452 2.91 -14.20 -31.73
C MET A 452 3.70 -15.38 -31.19
N LYS A 453 4.77 -15.14 -30.44
CA LYS A 453 5.60 -16.19 -29.82
C LYS A 453 4.85 -16.99 -28.76
N TYR A 454 4.12 -16.32 -27.87
CA TYR A 454 3.54 -16.97 -26.69
C TYR A 454 2.04 -17.30 -26.84
N PHE A 455 1.31 -16.53 -27.65
CA PHE A 455 -0.14 -16.68 -27.79
C PHE A 455 -0.58 -17.03 -29.22
N GLY A 456 0.30 -16.93 -30.21
CA GLY A 456 0.00 -17.22 -31.63
C GLY A 456 -0.96 -16.22 -32.29
N LYS A 457 -1.32 -15.14 -31.59
CA LYS A 457 -2.25 -14.09 -32.05
C LYS A 457 -1.94 -12.77 -31.34
N THR A 458 -2.36 -11.63 -31.90
CA THR A 458 -2.17 -10.30 -31.32
C THR A 458 -3.36 -9.81 -30.51
N ASN A 459 -4.56 -10.34 -30.72
CA ASN A 459 -5.81 -9.92 -30.09
C ASN A 459 -6.13 -10.77 -28.83
N ILE A 460 -5.32 -10.66 -27.79
CA ILE A 460 -5.53 -11.36 -26.53
C ILE A 460 -6.34 -10.49 -25.55
N THR A 461 -7.14 -11.11 -24.70
CA THR A 461 -7.84 -10.44 -23.61
C THR A 461 -6.91 -10.23 -22.42
N LEU A 462 -7.26 -9.30 -21.52
CA LEU A 462 -6.49 -9.11 -20.28
C LEU A 462 -6.43 -10.40 -19.46
N GLY A 463 -7.52 -11.15 -19.37
CA GLY A 463 -7.56 -12.41 -18.62
C GLY A 463 -6.81 -13.57 -19.28
N GLU A 464 -6.53 -13.53 -20.60
CA GLU A 464 -5.57 -14.44 -21.22
C GLU A 464 -4.14 -14.12 -20.76
N PHE A 465 -3.80 -12.86 -20.64
CA PHE A 465 -2.48 -12.37 -20.23
C PHE A 465 -2.24 -12.38 -18.72
N GLN A 466 -3.23 -11.92 -17.92
CA GLN A 466 -3.09 -11.70 -16.47
C GLN A 466 -3.92 -12.70 -15.66
N LYS A 467 -3.29 -13.32 -14.66
CA LYS A 467 -3.91 -14.38 -13.84
C LYS A 467 -3.85 -14.07 -12.36
N LEU A 468 -4.94 -14.41 -11.66
CA LEU A 468 -4.97 -14.59 -10.21
C LEU A 468 -4.66 -16.06 -9.92
N THR A 469 -3.55 -16.34 -9.25
CA THR A 469 -3.07 -17.72 -9.06
C THR A 469 -2.77 -18.03 -7.61
N ARG A 470 -3.24 -19.19 -7.11
CA ARG A 470 -2.82 -19.71 -5.81
C ARG A 470 -2.93 -21.24 -5.77
N GLY A 471 -1.83 -21.94 -5.46
CA GLY A 471 -1.77 -23.40 -5.61
C GLY A 471 -2.03 -23.79 -7.07
N ASP A 472 -2.92 -24.76 -7.26
CA ASP A 472 -3.32 -25.22 -8.60
C ASP A 472 -4.47 -24.38 -9.21
N LYS A 473 -5.02 -23.41 -8.47
CA LYS A 473 -6.12 -22.57 -8.96
C LYS A 473 -5.58 -21.35 -9.72
N GLU A 474 -6.12 -21.16 -10.91
CA GLU A 474 -5.80 -20.06 -11.80
C GLU A 474 -7.08 -19.48 -12.42
N LEU A 475 -7.28 -18.18 -12.26
CA LEU A 475 -8.45 -17.47 -12.78
C LEU A 475 -7.99 -16.28 -13.63
N PRO A 476 -8.71 -15.95 -14.73
CA PRO A 476 -8.55 -14.67 -15.41
C PRO A 476 -8.93 -13.55 -14.43
N ILE A 477 -8.22 -12.43 -14.48
CA ILE A 477 -8.47 -11.32 -13.56
C ILE A 477 -8.37 -9.97 -14.25
N TRP A 478 -9.23 -9.07 -13.82
CA TRP A 478 -9.33 -7.67 -14.19
C TRP A 478 -8.29 -6.80 -13.49
N GLY A 479 -8.27 -5.52 -13.84
CA GLY A 479 -7.47 -4.49 -13.19
C GLY A 479 -6.05 -4.39 -13.75
N LEU A 480 -5.54 -3.17 -13.79
CA LEU A 480 -4.16 -2.83 -14.15
C LEU A 480 -3.60 -1.87 -13.11
N PRO A 481 -2.30 -1.58 -13.10
CA PRO A 481 -1.77 -0.55 -12.21
C PRO A 481 -2.47 0.79 -12.40
N ASP A 482 -2.74 1.47 -11.28
CA ASP A 482 -3.30 2.83 -11.21
C ASP A 482 -4.72 3.03 -11.76
N VAL A 483 -5.55 1.98 -11.83
CA VAL A 483 -7.02 2.08 -11.83
C VAL A 483 -7.55 1.90 -10.40
N ILE A 484 -8.80 2.27 -10.10
CA ILE A 484 -9.38 2.15 -8.74
C ILE A 484 -9.27 0.70 -8.24
N THR A 485 -9.56 -0.27 -9.11
CA THR A 485 -9.38 -1.71 -8.86
C THR A 485 -7.95 -2.16 -9.23
N ALA A 486 -6.95 -1.53 -8.62
CA ALA A 486 -5.56 -1.69 -9.03
C ALA A 486 -5.02 -3.11 -8.84
N MET A 487 -4.32 -3.58 -9.89
CA MET A 487 -3.58 -4.85 -9.89
C MET A 487 -2.15 -4.64 -10.38
N SER A 488 -1.20 -5.26 -9.69
CA SER A 488 0.22 -5.28 -10.07
C SER A 488 0.69 -6.72 -10.24
N SER A 489 1.27 -6.99 -11.39
CA SER A 489 1.64 -8.35 -11.80
C SER A 489 3.14 -8.49 -12.03
N ARG A 490 3.60 -9.74 -12.01
CA ARG A 490 4.97 -10.13 -12.35
C ARG A 490 4.96 -11.24 -13.41
N PRO A 491 6.05 -11.37 -14.19
CA PRO A 491 6.18 -12.48 -15.14
C PRO A 491 5.86 -13.83 -14.51
N TYR A 492 5.14 -14.65 -15.23
CA TYR A 492 4.69 -15.98 -14.82
C TYR A 492 5.17 -17.02 -15.85
N ARG A 493 4.33 -17.88 -16.35
CA ARG A 493 4.66 -18.89 -17.36
C ARG A 493 4.08 -18.53 -18.72
N ASP A 494 4.64 -19.06 -19.78
CA ASP A 494 4.08 -19.02 -21.15
C ASP A 494 3.68 -17.61 -21.61
N GLY A 495 4.46 -16.61 -21.30
CA GLY A 495 4.17 -15.22 -21.65
C GLY A 495 3.06 -14.55 -20.83
N MET A 496 2.48 -15.23 -19.84
CA MET A 496 1.51 -14.65 -18.91
C MET A 496 2.18 -13.90 -17.77
N VAL A 497 1.40 -13.07 -17.11
CA VAL A 497 1.75 -12.45 -15.82
C VAL A 497 0.79 -12.93 -14.73
N LYS A 498 1.26 -12.97 -13.48
CA LYS A 498 0.42 -13.24 -12.31
C LYS A 498 0.37 -12.04 -11.39
N VAL A 499 -0.81 -11.74 -10.89
CA VAL A 499 -1.00 -10.71 -9.87
C VAL A 499 -0.26 -11.11 -8.59
N THR A 500 0.52 -10.16 -8.05
CA THR A 500 1.27 -10.34 -6.80
C THR A 500 0.93 -9.32 -5.74
N ALA A 501 0.34 -8.19 -6.15
CA ALA A 501 -0.14 -7.12 -5.27
C ALA A 501 -1.34 -6.42 -5.92
N GLY A 502 -2.14 -5.76 -5.14
CA GLY A 502 -3.32 -5.03 -5.60
C GLY A 502 -4.45 -5.15 -4.59
N GLU A 503 -5.67 -5.19 -5.07
CA GLU A 503 -6.89 -5.35 -4.29
C GLU A 503 -6.80 -6.54 -3.32
N SER A 504 -6.29 -6.33 -2.12
CA SER A 504 -5.97 -7.41 -1.17
C SER A 504 -7.03 -7.61 -0.09
N TYR A 505 -7.67 -6.53 0.34
CA TYR A 505 -8.82 -6.53 1.22
C TYR A 505 -9.77 -5.41 0.87
N ILE A 506 -11.05 -5.73 0.74
CA ILE A 506 -12.14 -4.80 0.45
C ILE A 506 -13.16 -4.90 1.57
N GLY A 507 -13.52 -3.76 2.16
CA GLY A 507 -14.62 -3.62 3.10
C GLY A 507 -15.55 -2.48 2.67
N LEU A 508 -16.84 -2.76 2.57
CA LEU A 508 -17.88 -1.79 2.23
C LEU A 508 -18.86 -1.70 3.39
N ILE A 509 -18.89 -0.54 4.02
CA ILE A 509 -19.62 -0.33 5.26
C ILE A 509 -20.66 0.78 5.08
N ARG A 510 -21.86 0.57 5.60
CA ARG A 510 -22.82 1.64 5.86
C ARG A 510 -23.22 1.60 7.34
N PHE A 511 -23.21 2.75 7.97
CA PHE A 511 -23.61 2.91 9.36
C PHE A 511 -25.09 3.25 9.43
N THR A 512 -25.88 2.32 9.96
CA THR A 512 -27.32 2.47 10.14
C THR A 512 -27.65 2.72 11.61
N ASP A 513 -28.88 3.13 11.93
CA ASP A 513 -29.37 3.29 13.30
C ASP A 513 -29.26 2.00 14.13
N LYS A 514 -29.28 0.84 13.46
CA LYS A 514 -29.16 -0.50 14.06
C LYS A 514 -27.73 -1.00 14.18
N GLY A 515 -26.75 -0.18 13.76
CA GLY A 515 -25.34 -0.54 13.71
C GLY A 515 -24.81 -0.71 12.28
N PRO A 516 -23.51 -1.00 12.14
CA PRO A 516 -22.90 -1.11 10.82
C PRO A 516 -23.35 -2.38 10.07
N ILE A 517 -23.63 -2.20 8.79
CA ILE A 517 -23.78 -3.29 7.83
C ILE A 517 -22.50 -3.31 7.00
N MET A 518 -21.83 -4.44 7.00
CA MET A 518 -20.54 -4.62 6.37
C MET A 518 -20.57 -5.76 5.36
N GLU A 519 -19.97 -5.51 4.21
CA GLU A 519 -19.61 -6.52 3.21
C GLU A 519 -18.09 -6.51 3.04
N SER A 520 -17.48 -7.69 2.91
CA SER A 520 -16.03 -7.78 2.71
C SER A 520 -15.63 -8.91 1.76
N ILE A 521 -14.40 -8.84 1.27
CA ILE A 521 -13.74 -9.89 0.51
C ILE A 521 -12.22 -9.78 0.65
N ILE A 522 -11.54 -10.91 0.67
CA ILE A 522 -10.08 -11.02 0.56
C ILE A 522 -9.74 -11.75 -0.74
N SER A 523 -8.61 -11.45 -1.34
CA SER A 523 -8.29 -11.90 -2.71
C SER A 523 -8.23 -13.42 -2.91
N TYR A 524 -7.75 -14.15 -1.90
CA TYR A 524 -7.60 -15.61 -2.00
C TYR A 524 -8.55 -16.37 -1.08
N GLY A 525 -8.35 -16.21 0.17
CA GLY A 525 -8.99 -16.88 1.27
C GLY A 525 -8.18 -16.64 2.55
N ASN A 526 -8.71 -17.04 3.68
CA ASN A 526 -8.20 -16.66 4.99
C ASN A 526 -7.24 -17.72 5.59
N SER A 527 -6.40 -18.33 4.74
CA SER A 527 -5.40 -19.31 5.17
C SER A 527 -4.21 -19.33 4.22
N ASP A 528 -3.00 -19.51 4.78
CA ASP A 528 -1.77 -19.75 4.02
C ASP A 528 -1.40 -21.24 3.94
N ASP A 529 -2.23 -22.11 4.51
CA ASP A 529 -2.05 -23.57 4.43
C ASP A 529 -2.73 -24.12 3.18
N PRO A 530 -1.97 -24.69 2.21
CA PRO A 530 -2.54 -25.27 1.00
C PRO A 530 -3.54 -26.41 1.24
N SER A 531 -3.49 -27.05 2.42
CA SER A 531 -4.45 -28.11 2.79
C SER A 531 -5.74 -27.57 3.38
N SER A 532 -5.85 -26.28 3.65
CA SER A 532 -7.04 -25.65 4.21
C SER A 532 -8.07 -25.37 3.12
N GLU A 533 -9.35 -25.62 3.42
CA GLU A 533 -10.45 -25.20 2.56
C GLU A 533 -10.49 -23.69 2.32
N HIS A 534 -9.91 -22.90 3.26
CA HIS A 534 -9.84 -21.44 3.19
C HIS A 534 -8.60 -20.92 2.46
N TYR A 535 -7.87 -21.78 1.75
CA TYR A 535 -6.69 -21.38 0.99
C TYR A 535 -7.05 -20.56 -0.26
N THR A 536 -8.14 -20.94 -0.93
CA THR A 536 -8.59 -20.34 -2.21
C THR A 536 -10.08 -20.11 -2.31
N ASP A 537 -10.83 -20.24 -1.20
CA ASP A 537 -12.30 -20.28 -1.19
C ASP A 537 -12.97 -18.96 -1.60
N GLN A 538 -12.26 -17.84 -1.53
CA GLN A 538 -12.79 -16.53 -1.90
C GLN A 538 -12.45 -16.11 -3.35
N MET A 539 -11.53 -16.79 -4.04
CA MET A 539 -11.01 -16.36 -5.35
C MET A 539 -12.11 -16.19 -6.41
N GLU A 540 -13.06 -17.14 -6.52
CA GLU A 540 -14.16 -17.05 -7.49
C GLU A 540 -15.07 -15.84 -7.25
N ARG A 541 -15.45 -15.63 -5.99
CA ARG A 541 -16.27 -14.51 -5.59
C ARG A 541 -15.54 -13.19 -5.84
N TYR A 542 -14.28 -13.14 -5.48
CA TYR A 542 -13.40 -11.99 -5.68
C TYR A 542 -13.26 -11.63 -7.17
N SER A 543 -13.00 -12.61 -8.06
CA SER A 543 -12.86 -12.36 -9.49
C SER A 543 -14.15 -11.85 -10.18
N ARG A 544 -15.29 -11.97 -9.51
CA ARG A 544 -16.62 -11.50 -10.00
C ARG A 544 -17.12 -10.26 -9.28
N PHE A 545 -16.27 -9.52 -8.57
CA PHE A 545 -16.65 -8.34 -7.75
C PHE A 545 -17.73 -8.64 -6.68
N GLN A 546 -17.76 -9.87 -6.17
CA GLN A 546 -18.73 -10.29 -5.17
C GLN A 546 -18.11 -10.28 -3.78
N THR A 547 -18.85 -9.75 -2.82
CA THR A 547 -18.50 -9.70 -1.40
C THR A 547 -19.26 -10.74 -0.59
N LYS A 548 -18.86 -10.96 0.65
CA LYS A 548 -19.63 -11.69 1.66
C LYS A 548 -20.11 -10.72 2.74
N LYS A 549 -21.29 -10.98 3.31
CA LYS A 549 -21.82 -10.21 4.45
C LYS A 549 -21.06 -10.58 5.71
N MET A 550 -20.76 -9.57 6.52
CA MET A 550 -20.18 -9.71 7.84
C MET A 550 -21.21 -9.30 8.88
N THR A 551 -21.16 -9.87 10.08
CA THR A 551 -22.13 -9.61 11.14
C THR A 551 -21.47 -9.52 12.52
N PHE A 552 -22.03 -8.66 13.38
CA PHE A 552 -21.71 -8.57 14.80
C PHE A 552 -22.68 -9.39 15.67
N ASP A 553 -23.73 -9.97 15.07
CA ASP A 553 -24.72 -10.78 15.80
C ASP A 553 -24.13 -12.14 16.20
N LYS A 554 -23.89 -12.30 17.50
CA LYS A 554 -23.32 -13.54 18.07
C LYS A 554 -24.15 -14.78 17.73
N LYS A 555 -25.50 -14.67 17.66
CA LYS A 555 -26.36 -15.83 17.35
C LYS A 555 -26.11 -16.31 15.93
N ILE A 556 -26.03 -15.38 14.98
CA ILE A 556 -25.72 -15.70 13.59
C ILE A 556 -24.33 -16.32 13.50
N ILE A 557 -23.32 -15.70 14.14
CA ILE A 557 -21.94 -16.21 14.14
C ILE A 557 -21.88 -17.66 14.66
N TYR A 558 -22.51 -17.96 15.80
CA TYR A 558 -22.50 -19.32 16.34
C TYR A 558 -23.29 -20.32 15.48
N THR A 559 -24.36 -19.87 14.83
CA THR A 559 -25.17 -20.71 13.96
C THR A 559 -24.44 -21.07 12.65
N GLU A 560 -23.67 -20.12 12.09
CA GLU A 560 -22.94 -20.28 10.84
C GLU A 560 -21.53 -20.83 11.02
N ALA A 561 -21.04 -20.91 12.29
CA ALA A 561 -19.70 -21.39 12.58
C ALA A 561 -19.53 -22.87 12.20
N LYS A 562 -18.62 -23.16 11.27
CA LYS A 562 -18.29 -24.53 10.87
C LYS A 562 -17.57 -25.30 11.98
N LYS A 563 -16.81 -24.61 12.80
CA LYS A 563 -16.04 -25.21 13.90
C LYS A 563 -15.92 -24.24 15.08
N ILE A 564 -16.18 -24.74 16.28
CA ILE A 564 -15.97 -24.01 17.54
C ILE A 564 -14.98 -24.81 18.37
N TYR A 565 -13.90 -24.17 18.83
CA TYR A 565 -12.85 -24.83 19.61
C TYR A 565 -12.11 -23.83 20.49
N ASN A 566 -11.49 -24.34 21.56
CA ASN A 566 -10.51 -23.60 22.34
C ASN A 566 -9.12 -23.89 21.81
N PRO A 567 -8.32 -22.88 21.45
CA PRO A 567 -6.93 -23.09 21.08
C PRO A 567 -6.12 -23.48 22.33
N ASN A 568 -5.72 -24.74 22.46
CA ASN A 568 -4.86 -25.26 23.53
C ASN A 568 -3.38 -25.28 23.11
#